data_622616f11fa3b4dab4de174e02f4b9b5
#
_entry.id   622616f11fa3b4dab4de174e02f4b9b5
#
_cell.length_a   1.000
_cell.length_b   1.000
_cell.length_c   1.000
_cell.angle_alpha   90.00
_cell.angle_beta   90.00
_cell.angle_gamma   90.00
#
_symmetry.space_group_name_H-M   'P 1'
#
loop_
_entity.id
_entity.type
_entity.pdbx_description
1 polymer ?
#
loop_
_entity_poly.entity_id
_entity_poly.type
_entity_poly.pdbx_seq_one_letter_code
_entity_poly.pdbx_strand_id
1 'polypeptide(L)'
;MKVNIPHRPIHIAVFLLLSFLCYEAHQLTRHLVGAALCGGFGSMTYTVTITKEPCLFPTVVILSGPLLTYGLAWTGMFLLRSSKYRLFAYALIFASFAHLRFIQNLTGRGDELVLAKQWFGISSQATVAAIVLLIGLPPVIAAYRVIANGRRTLVFICSWLVPLLVLFVLLIGNAILFGQNGDQSLGVTLLGVPLIVLVIDLVAVIVFMRWGFPVLISPEERVRL
;
A
#
# COMPACT_ATOMS: atom_id res chain seq x y z
N MET A 1 -10.05 9.02 22.58
CA MET A 1 -9.21 9.94 21.78
C MET A 1 -9.78 10.04 20.38
N LYS A 2 -10.08 11.27 19.89
CA LYS A 2 -10.74 11.49 18.62
C LYS A 2 -9.95 12.47 17.77
N VAL A 3 -10.08 12.38 16.43
CA VAL A 3 -9.47 13.29 15.46
C VAL A 3 -10.51 13.73 14.44
N ASN A 4 -10.51 15.01 14.11
CA ASN A 4 -11.30 15.54 13.02
C ASN A 4 -10.52 15.37 11.71
N ILE A 5 -11.03 14.59 10.79
CA ILE A 5 -10.40 14.34 9.49
C ILE A 5 -10.72 15.51 8.58
N PRO A 6 -9.73 16.30 8.16
CA PRO A 6 -9.97 17.46 7.32
C PRO A 6 -10.25 17.05 5.86
N HIS A 7 -11.24 17.69 5.25
CA HIS A 7 -11.64 17.45 3.85
C HIS A 7 -11.08 18.51 2.88
N ARG A 8 -10.01 19.21 3.25
CA ARG A 8 -9.38 20.19 2.36
C ARG A 8 -8.66 19.47 1.22
N PRO A 9 -8.64 20.03 -0.01
CA PRO A 9 -8.01 19.38 -1.18
C PRO A 9 -6.57 18.94 -0.93
N ILE A 10 -5.80 19.73 -0.17
CA ILE A 10 -4.42 19.39 0.17
C ILE A 10 -4.30 18.08 0.97
N HIS A 11 -5.23 17.82 1.91
CA HIS A 11 -5.20 16.58 2.70
C HIS A 11 -5.58 15.37 1.85
N ILE A 12 -6.51 15.55 0.90
CA ILE A 12 -6.88 14.50 -0.06
C ILE A 12 -5.70 14.19 -0.97
N ALA A 13 -5.04 15.23 -1.52
CA ALA A 13 -3.87 15.06 -2.37
C ALA A 13 -2.72 14.35 -1.64
N VAL A 14 -2.44 14.73 -0.39
CA VAL A 14 -1.41 14.09 0.43
C VAL A 14 -1.80 12.64 0.77
N PHE A 15 -3.07 12.35 0.99
CA PHE A 15 -3.54 10.99 1.23
C PHE A 15 -3.41 10.12 -0.02
N LEU A 16 -3.73 10.64 -1.20
CA LEU A 16 -3.50 9.95 -2.48
C LEU A 16 -2.02 9.67 -2.71
N LEU A 17 -1.16 10.66 -2.44
CA LEU A 17 0.30 10.51 -2.55
C LEU A 17 0.83 9.45 -1.57
N LEU A 18 0.36 9.44 -0.32
CA LEU A 18 0.73 8.40 0.64
C LEU A 18 0.26 7.01 0.18
N SER A 19 -0.94 6.93 -0.39
CA SER A 19 -1.46 5.67 -0.94
C SER A 19 -0.61 5.17 -2.11
N PHE A 20 -0.19 6.06 -3.01
CA PHE A 20 0.76 5.76 -4.07
C PHE A 20 2.06 5.19 -3.49
N LEU A 21 2.68 5.89 -2.53
CA LEU A 21 3.93 5.46 -1.91
C LEU A 21 3.82 4.12 -1.18
N CYS A 22 2.71 3.86 -0.49
CA CYS A 22 2.48 2.58 0.16
C CYS A 22 2.34 1.43 -0.86
N TYR A 23 1.70 1.69 -1.99
CA TYR A 23 1.56 0.72 -3.07
C TYR A 23 2.91 0.41 -3.72
N GLU A 24 3.69 1.44 -4.08
CA GLU A 24 5.03 1.28 -4.65
C GLU A 24 5.98 0.59 -3.66
N ALA A 25 5.92 0.93 -2.38
CA ALA A 25 6.69 0.25 -1.33
C ALA A 25 6.36 -1.26 -1.26
N HIS A 26 5.09 -1.65 -1.45
CA HIS A 26 4.69 -3.06 -1.54
C HIS A 26 5.37 -3.76 -2.74
N GLN A 27 5.33 -3.16 -3.93
CA GLN A 27 5.95 -3.72 -5.14
C GLN A 27 7.47 -3.75 -5.02
N LEU A 28 8.08 -2.66 -4.54
CA LEU A 28 9.51 -2.56 -4.32
C LEU A 28 10.00 -3.60 -3.31
N THR A 29 9.25 -3.86 -2.25
CA THR A 29 9.60 -4.90 -1.27
C THR A 29 9.64 -6.28 -1.93
N ARG A 30 8.65 -6.63 -2.74
CA ARG A 30 8.66 -7.89 -3.52
C ARG A 30 9.86 -7.96 -4.45
N HIS A 31 10.18 -6.87 -5.14
CA HIS A 31 11.30 -6.80 -6.07
C HIS A 31 12.65 -6.98 -5.36
N LEU A 32 12.88 -6.28 -4.24
CA LEU A 32 14.11 -6.37 -3.46
C LEU A 32 14.28 -7.75 -2.80
N VAL A 33 13.22 -8.28 -2.19
CA VAL A 33 13.25 -9.63 -1.61
C VAL A 33 13.46 -10.68 -2.70
N GLY A 34 12.83 -10.49 -3.86
CA GLY A 34 13.05 -11.32 -5.05
C GLY A 34 14.51 -11.30 -5.48
N ALA A 35 15.12 -10.13 -5.59
CA ALA A 35 16.53 -10.01 -5.95
C ALA A 35 17.46 -10.72 -4.96
N ALA A 36 17.17 -10.60 -3.65
CA ALA A 36 17.98 -11.23 -2.61
C ALA A 36 17.86 -12.76 -2.57
N LEU A 37 16.66 -13.30 -2.83
CA LEU A 37 16.38 -14.74 -2.70
C LEU A 37 16.50 -15.52 -4.02
N CYS A 38 16.36 -14.84 -5.17
CA CYS A 38 16.38 -15.48 -6.49
C CYS A 38 17.69 -15.19 -7.27
N GLY A 39 18.72 -14.69 -6.60
CA GLY A 39 20.06 -14.52 -7.18
C GLY A 39 20.18 -13.39 -8.20
N GLY A 40 19.32 -12.37 -8.14
CA GLY A 40 19.39 -11.16 -8.96
C GLY A 40 18.06 -10.49 -9.21
N PHE A 41 18.12 -9.29 -9.77
CA PHE A 41 16.95 -8.50 -10.07
C PHE A 41 16.14 -9.10 -11.24
N GLY A 42 14.85 -9.21 -11.04
CA GLY A 42 13.88 -9.47 -12.09
C GLY A 42 13.42 -8.17 -12.76
N SER A 43 12.15 -8.09 -13.13
CA SER A 43 11.57 -6.87 -13.67
C SER A 43 10.44 -6.35 -12.79
N MET A 44 10.31 -5.02 -12.71
CA MET A 44 9.27 -4.35 -11.95
C MET A 44 8.73 -3.17 -12.76
N THR A 45 7.40 -3.04 -12.78
CA THR A 45 6.67 -1.86 -13.24
C THR A 45 5.70 -1.43 -12.12
N TYR A 46 4.82 -0.45 -12.35
CA TYR A 46 3.85 -0.02 -11.33
C TYR A 46 2.94 -1.13 -10.81
N THR A 47 2.59 -2.11 -11.64
CA THR A 47 1.59 -3.12 -11.23
C THR A 47 2.08 -4.55 -11.36
N VAL A 48 3.25 -4.76 -11.95
CA VAL A 48 3.80 -6.09 -12.22
C VAL A 48 5.20 -6.19 -11.64
N THR A 49 5.43 -7.25 -10.87
CA THR A 49 6.77 -7.64 -10.40
C THR A 49 7.02 -9.07 -10.83
N ILE A 50 8.04 -9.28 -11.65
CA ILE A 50 8.49 -10.58 -12.14
C ILE A 50 9.84 -10.88 -11.50
N THR A 51 9.95 -12.01 -10.81
CA THR A 51 11.22 -12.46 -10.22
C THR A 51 12.13 -13.10 -11.26
N LYS A 52 13.44 -13.02 -11.02
CA LYS A 52 14.39 -13.75 -11.86
C LYS A 52 14.27 -15.26 -11.58
N GLU A 53 14.25 -16.03 -12.64
CA GLU A 53 14.23 -17.49 -12.54
C GLU A 53 15.61 -18.10 -12.83
N PRO A 54 15.95 -19.25 -12.21
CA PRO A 54 15.17 -20.01 -11.21
C PRO A 54 15.18 -19.32 -9.83
N CYS A 55 14.05 -19.38 -9.12
CA CYS A 55 13.93 -18.82 -7.76
C CYS A 55 13.68 -19.95 -6.75
N LEU A 56 14.52 -20.06 -5.73
CA LEU A 56 14.40 -21.10 -4.69
C LEU A 56 13.22 -20.86 -3.72
N PHE A 57 12.85 -19.61 -3.51
CA PHE A 57 11.84 -19.21 -2.52
C PHE A 57 10.78 -18.26 -3.07
N PRO A 58 10.08 -18.60 -4.19
CA PRO A 58 9.13 -17.69 -4.81
C PRO A 58 7.97 -17.31 -3.89
N THR A 59 7.58 -18.23 -3.01
CA THR A 59 6.49 -18.04 -2.05
C THR A 59 6.83 -16.95 -1.01
N VAL A 60 8.09 -16.90 -0.54
CA VAL A 60 8.54 -15.87 0.40
C VAL A 60 8.56 -14.51 -0.27
N VAL A 61 8.95 -14.44 -1.53
CA VAL A 61 8.90 -13.20 -2.32
C VAL A 61 7.46 -12.69 -2.42
N ILE A 62 6.52 -13.55 -2.78
CA ILE A 62 5.09 -13.19 -2.86
C ILE A 62 4.57 -12.69 -1.51
N LEU A 63 4.95 -13.33 -0.40
CA LEU A 63 4.51 -12.96 0.95
C LEU A 63 5.06 -11.60 1.41
N SER A 64 6.23 -11.18 0.94
CA SER A 64 6.91 -9.97 1.42
C SER A 64 6.09 -8.70 1.24
N GLY A 65 5.37 -8.56 0.12
CA GLY A 65 4.46 -7.44 -0.13
C GLY A 65 3.29 -7.36 0.85
N PRO A 66 2.47 -8.43 1.01
CA PRO A 66 1.45 -8.51 2.04
C PRO A 66 1.93 -8.22 3.45
N LEU A 67 3.11 -8.76 3.85
CA LEU A 67 3.68 -8.49 5.18
C LEU A 67 3.95 -7.01 5.40
N LEU A 68 4.52 -6.31 4.41
CA LEU A 68 4.69 -4.86 4.50
C LEU A 68 3.34 -4.16 4.63
N THR A 69 2.36 -4.52 3.82
CA THR A 69 1.02 -3.93 3.82
C THR A 69 0.36 -4.03 5.20
N TYR A 70 0.36 -5.22 5.80
CA TYR A 70 -0.17 -5.40 7.16
C TYR A 70 0.70 -4.69 8.21
N GLY A 71 2.02 -4.75 8.08
CA GLY A 71 2.96 -4.04 8.95
C GLY A 71 2.67 -2.53 9.00
N LEU A 72 2.43 -1.90 7.85
CA LEU A 72 2.07 -0.49 7.77
C LEU A 72 0.70 -0.20 8.42
N ALA A 73 -0.32 -1.05 8.18
CA ALA A 73 -1.63 -0.89 8.82
C ALA A 73 -1.55 -0.98 10.35
N TRP A 74 -0.84 -1.97 10.88
CA TRP A 74 -0.62 -2.15 12.32
C TRP A 74 0.22 -1.03 12.92
N THR A 75 1.27 -0.58 12.22
CA THR A 75 2.05 0.61 12.61
C THR A 75 1.13 1.83 12.73
N GLY A 76 0.26 2.05 11.74
CA GLY A 76 -0.77 3.08 11.80
C GLY A 76 -1.65 2.93 13.05
N MET A 77 -2.14 1.72 13.35
CA MET A 77 -2.96 1.47 14.55
C MET A 77 -2.23 1.84 15.85
N PHE A 78 -0.95 1.49 15.98
CA PHE A 78 -0.17 1.86 17.16
C PHE A 78 0.08 3.38 17.25
N LEU A 79 0.37 4.03 16.12
CA LEU A 79 0.59 5.48 16.04
C LEU A 79 -0.69 6.30 16.34
N LEU A 80 -1.89 5.73 16.20
CA LEU A 80 -3.15 6.40 16.62
C LEU A 80 -3.16 6.80 18.09
N ARG A 81 -2.33 6.17 18.93
CA ARG A 81 -2.20 6.52 20.36
C ARG A 81 -1.50 7.86 20.56
N SER A 82 -0.65 8.27 19.64
CA SER A 82 0.08 9.55 19.69
C SER A 82 -0.79 10.67 19.13
N SER A 83 -1.00 11.75 19.90
CA SER A 83 -1.73 12.94 19.43
C SER A 83 -1.08 13.56 18.19
N LYS A 84 0.25 13.60 18.18
CA LYS A 84 1.09 14.14 17.11
C LYS A 84 0.84 13.48 15.77
N TYR A 85 0.85 12.15 15.73
CA TYR A 85 0.83 11.38 14.49
C TYR A 85 -0.56 10.82 14.14
N ARG A 86 -1.61 11.19 14.86
CA ARG A 86 -2.93 10.57 14.74
C ARG A 86 -3.55 10.71 13.36
N LEU A 87 -3.41 11.87 12.72
CA LEU A 87 -3.93 12.08 11.36
C LEU A 87 -3.09 11.28 10.34
N PHE A 88 -1.77 11.29 10.47
CA PHE A 88 -0.88 10.46 9.66
C PHE A 88 -1.18 8.97 9.84
N ALA A 89 -1.33 8.52 11.09
CA ALA A 89 -1.66 7.15 11.45
C ALA A 89 -2.98 6.69 10.82
N TYR A 90 -4.01 7.53 10.91
CA TYR A 90 -5.29 7.30 10.25
C TYR A 90 -5.12 7.14 8.73
N ALA A 91 -4.42 8.06 8.09
CA ALA A 91 -4.15 8.01 6.66
C ALA A 91 -3.35 6.74 6.29
N LEU A 92 -2.34 6.36 7.07
CA LEU A 92 -1.49 5.20 6.82
C LEU A 92 -2.28 3.88 6.84
N ILE A 93 -3.27 3.72 7.75
CA ILE A 93 -4.10 2.51 7.82
C ILE A 93 -4.83 2.27 6.50
N PHE A 94 -5.40 3.31 5.89
CA PHE A 94 -6.11 3.16 4.63
C PHE A 94 -5.16 3.17 3.43
N ALA A 95 -4.11 4.00 3.45
CA ALA A 95 -3.11 4.08 2.40
C ALA A 95 -2.33 2.77 2.21
N SER A 96 -2.22 1.94 3.25
CA SER A 96 -1.55 0.63 3.19
C SER A 96 -2.27 -0.41 2.33
N PHE A 97 -3.52 -0.18 1.92
CA PHE A 97 -4.38 -1.15 1.19
C PHE A 97 -4.70 -2.46 1.94
N ALA A 98 -4.35 -2.58 3.21
CA ALA A 98 -4.60 -3.81 3.99
C ALA A 98 -6.09 -4.20 4.01
N HIS A 99 -6.99 -3.21 4.02
CA HIS A 99 -8.44 -3.40 4.01
C HIS A 99 -8.99 -3.93 2.67
N LEU A 100 -8.24 -3.76 1.56
CA LEU A 100 -8.64 -4.26 0.24
C LEU A 100 -8.17 -5.69 -0.01
N ARG A 101 -7.20 -6.19 0.76
CA ARG A 101 -6.69 -7.57 0.62
C ARG A 101 -7.79 -8.61 0.82
N PHE A 102 -8.74 -8.34 1.71
CA PHE A 102 -9.92 -9.19 1.88
C PHE A 102 -10.68 -9.40 0.56
N ILE A 103 -10.94 -8.31 -0.19
CA ILE A 103 -11.64 -8.38 -1.48
C ILE A 103 -10.81 -9.13 -2.51
N GLN A 104 -9.50 -8.89 -2.57
CA GLN A 104 -8.60 -9.57 -3.50
C GLN A 104 -8.61 -11.09 -3.26
N ASN A 105 -8.57 -11.54 -2.02
CA ASN A 105 -8.62 -12.96 -1.69
C ASN A 105 -10.00 -13.57 -1.98
N LEU A 106 -11.08 -12.84 -1.72
CA LEU A 106 -12.44 -13.28 -2.02
C LEU A 106 -12.67 -13.45 -3.53
N THR A 107 -12.03 -12.61 -4.35
CA THR A 107 -12.09 -12.71 -5.83
C THR A 107 -11.06 -13.67 -6.43
N GLY A 108 -10.28 -14.37 -5.61
CA GLY A 108 -9.29 -15.34 -6.06
C GLY A 108 -7.97 -14.75 -6.57
N ARG A 109 -7.73 -13.45 -6.36
CA ARG A 109 -6.56 -12.70 -6.87
C ARG A 109 -5.56 -12.31 -5.77
N GLY A 110 -5.77 -12.74 -4.53
CA GLY A 110 -4.90 -12.41 -3.39
C GLY A 110 -3.63 -13.27 -3.37
N ASP A 111 -2.49 -12.65 -3.07
CA ASP A 111 -1.22 -13.36 -2.87
C ASP A 111 -1.32 -14.36 -1.72
N GLU A 112 -2.09 -14.05 -0.67
CA GLU A 112 -2.32 -14.92 0.49
C GLU A 112 -3.04 -16.21 0.09
N LEU A 113 -3.90 -16.18 -0.93
CA LEU A 113 -4.55 -17.38 -1.45
C LEU A 113 -3.53 -18.31 -2.14
N VAL A 114 -2.58 -17.74 -2.88
CA VAL A 114 -1.48 -18.51 -3.51
C VAL A 114 -0.67 -19.22 -2.42
N LEU A 115 -0.31 -18.49 -1.36
CA LEU A 115 0.42 -19.02 -0.20
C LEU A 115 -0.35 -20.12 0.53
N ALA A 116 -1.63 -19.87 0.81
CA ALA A 116 -2.49 -20.82 1.51
C ALA A 116 -2.61 -22.15 0.75
N LYS A 117 -2.70 -22.09 -0.58
CA LYS A 117 -2.71 -23.28 -1.43
C LYS A 117 -1.40 -24.03 -1.39
N GLN A 118 -0.27 -23.32 -1.50
CA GLN A 118 1.06 -23.94 -1.58
C GLN A 118 1.53 -24.53 -0.26
N TRP A 119 1.30 -23.85 0.88
CA TRP A 119 1.85 -24.25 2.17
C TRP A 119 0.88 -25.11 3.00
N PHE A 120 -0.41 -24.87 2.88
CA PHE A 120 -1.42 -25.49 3.75
C PHE A 120 -2.46 -26.30 2.98
N GLY A 121 -2.39 -26.35 1.65
CA GLY A 121 -3.41 -27.00 0.82
C GLY A 121 -4.80 -26.31 0.87
N ILE A 122 -4.88 -25.10 1.46
CA ILE A 122 -6.14 -24.39 1.61
C ILE A 122 -6.49 -23.70 0.28
N SER A 123 -7.49 -24.22 -0.44
CA SER A 123 -7.97 -23.66 -1.71
C SER A 123 -9.23 -22.81 -1.56
N SER A 124 -9.86 -22.81 -0.39
CA SER A 124 -11.08 -22.03 -0.12
C SER A 124 -10.78 -20.54 -0.04
N GLN A 125 -11.24 -19.78 -1.03
CA GLN A 125 -11.14 -18.32 -1.06
C GLN A 125 -11.78 -17.67 0.15
N ALA A 126 -12.95 -18.18 0.57
CA ALA A 126 -13.67 -17.65 1.74
C ALA A 126 -12.87 -17.83 3.03
N THR A 127 -12.21 -18.99 3.21
CA THR A 127 -11.37 -19.26 4.39
C THR A 127 -10.18 -18.30 4.46
N VAL A 128 -9.46 -18.14 3.34
CA VAL A 128 -8.32 -17.23 3.29
C VAL A 128 -8.76 -15.79 3.47
N ALA A 129 -9.84 -15.37 2.82
CA ALA A 129 -10.41 -14.03 2.97
C ALA A 129 -10.82 -13.76 4.42
N ALA A 130 -11.40 -14.74 5.13
CA ALA A 130 -11.74 -14.61 6.54
C ALA A 130 -10.50 -14.40 7.44
N ILE A 131 -9.41 -15.14 7.19
CA ILE A 131 -8.14 -14.98 7.92
C ILE A 131 -7.56 -13.59 7.67
N VAL A 132 -7.52 -13.15 6.41
CA VAL A 132 -7.04 -11.83 6.00
C VAL A 132 -7.88 -10.72 6.64
N LEU A 133 -9.21 -10.89 6.70
CA LEU A 133 -10.11 -9.98 7.38
C LEU A 133 -9.78 -9.87 8.87
N LEU A 134 -9.56 -10.99 9.56
CA LEU A 134 -9.21 -10.99 10.97
C LEU A 134 -7.89 -10.24 11.25
N ILE A 135 -6.92 -10.33 10.35
CA ILE A 135 -5.64 -9.61 10.47
C ILE A 135 -5.81 -8.11 10.17
N GLY A 136 -6.61 -7.76 9.17
CA GLY A 136 -6.79 -6.38 8.72
C GLY A 136 -7.85 -5.59 9.49
N LEU A 137 -8.81 -6.26 10.12
CA LEU A 137 -9.95 -5.62 10.78
C LEU A 137 -9.58 -4.79 12.02
N PRO A 138 -8.65 -5.20 12.92
CA PRO A 138 -8.31 -4.40 14.09
C PRO A 138 -7.81 -2.99 13.76
N PRO A 139 -6.87 -2.75 12.83
CA PRO A 139 -6.47 -1.41 12.41
C PRO A 139 -7.64 -0.59 11.86
N VAL A 140 -8.50 -1.20 11.04
CA VAL A 140 -9.66 -0.53 10.43
C VAL A 140 -10.69 -0.11 11.49
N ILE A 141 -10.99 -0.98 12.46
CA ILE A 141 -11.87 -0.65 13.59
C ILE A 141 -11.27 0.47 14.44
N ALA A 142 -9.95 0.43 14.70
CA ALA A 142 -9.27 1.47 15.45
C ALA A 142 -9.37 2.83 14.71
N ALA A 143 -9.15 2.85 13.40
CA ALA A 143 -9.32 4.03 12.57
C ALA A 143 -10.76 4.57 12.62
N TYR A 144 -11.77 3.68 12.52
CA TYR A 144 -13.17 4.10 12.63
C TYR A 144 -13.48 4.73 14.00
N ARG A 145 -12.96 4.18 15.08
CA ARG A 145 -13.24 4.66 16.46
C ARG A 145 -12.67 6.06 16.72
N VAL A 146 -11.60 6.46 16.06
CA VAL A 146 -10.95 7.76 16.30
C VAL A 146 -11.59 8.93 15.54
N ILE A 147 -12.47 8.68 14.56
CA ILE A 147 -13.13 9.75 13.78
C ILE A 147 -14.04 10.57 14.69
N ALA A 148 -13.83 11.90 14.71
CA ALA A 148 -14.63 12.87 15.45
C ALA A 148 -15.69 13.57 14.60
N ASN A 149 -15.59 13.48 13.26
CA ASN A 149 -16.47 14.16 12.31
C ASN A 149 -17.94 13.78 12.54
N GLY A 150 -18.86 14.76 12.40
CA GLY A 150 -20.30 14.52 12.55
C GLY A 150 -20.84 13.47 11.56
N ARG A 151 -20.30 13.42 10.34
CA ARG A 151 -20.61 12.39 9.33
C ARG A 151 -19.55 11.27 9.32
N ARG A 152 -19.34 10.66 10.47
CA ARG A 152 -18.29 9.67 10.71
C ARG A 152 -18.26 8.54 9.69
N THR A 153 -19.41 7.92 9.41
CA THR A 153 -19.52 6.80 8.46
C THR A 153 -19.16 7.22 7.04
N LEU A 154 -19.57 8.42 6.60
CA LEU A 154 -19.23 8.93 5.28
C LEU A 154 -17.72 9.14 5.15
N VAL A 155 -17.08 9.77 6.15
CA VAL A 155 -15.62 9.96 6.18
C VAL A 155 -14.89 8.63 6.10
N PHE A 156 -15.36 7.64 6.84
CA PHE A 156 -14.81 6.30 6.82
C PHE A 156 -14.91 5.65 5.44
N ILE A 157 -16.10 5.67 4.82
CA ILE A 157 -16.33 5.10 3.48
C ILE A 157 -15.46 5.81 2.44
N CYS A 158 -15.41 7.15 2.47
CA CYS A 158 -14.54 7.92 1.56
C CYS A 158 -13.06 7.53 1.73
N SER A 159 -12.58 7.42 2.98
CA SER A 159 -11.18 7.02 3.24
C SER A 159 -10.89 5.59 2.77
N TRP A 160 -11.90 4.72 2.79
CA TRP A 160 -11.79 3.35 2.32
C TRP A 160 -11.74 3.26 0.79
N LEU A 161 -12.45 4.15 0.09
CA LEU A 161 -12.54 4.15 -1.38
C LEU A 161 -11.42 4.97 -2.06
N VAL A 162 -10.91 6.02 -1.42
CA VAL A 162 -9.90 6.92 -2.02
C VAL A 162 -8.65 6.18 -2.53
N PRO A 163 -8.06 5.20 -1.81
CA PRO A 163 -6.92 4.45 -2.32
C PRO A 163 -7.20 3.69 -3.62
N LEU A 164 -8.47 3.29 -3.87
CA LEU A 164 -8.85 2.64 -5.13
C LEU A 164 -8.63 3.54 -6.35
N LEU A 165 -8.76 4.85 -6.19
CA LEU A 165 -8.46 5.81 -7.26
C LEU A 165 -6.99 5.75 -7.67
N VAL A 166 -6.09 5.63 -6.69
CA VAL A 166 -4.65 5.46 -6.95
C VAL A 166 -4.40 4.17 -7.71
N LEU A 167 -4.97 3.06 -7.24
CA LEU A 167 -4.82 1.77 -7.93
C LEU A 167 -5.33 1.83 -9.37
N PHE A 168 -6.47 2.48 -9.60
CA PHE A 168 -7.05 2.65 -10.93
C PHE A 168 -6.12 3.47 -11.84
N VAL A 169 -5.59 4.60 -11.34
CA VAL A 169 -4.65 5.45 -12.09
C VAL A 169 -3.36 4.67 -12.42
N LEU A 170 -2.84 3.89 -11.46
CA LEU A 170 -1.65 3.07 -11.68
C LEU A 170 -1.88 1.97 -12.71
N LEU A 171 -3.04 1.31 -12.69
CA LEU A 171 -3.40 0.29 -13.69
C LEU A 171 -3.48 0.88 -15.10
N ILE A 172 -4.14 2.03 -15.25
CA ILE A 172 -4.22 2.73 -16.54
C ILE A 172 -2.84 3.23 -16.98
N GLY A 173 -2.10 3.89 -16.08
CA GLY A 173 -0.76 4.38 -16.35
C GLY A 173 0.19 3.26 -16.77
N ASN A 174 0.14 2.12 -16.09
CA ASN A 174 0.93 0.96 -16.45
C ASN A 174 0.56 0.42 -17.84
N ALA A 175 -0.74 0.31 -18.14
CA ALA A 175 -1.21 -0.16 -19.43
C ALA A 175 -0.82 0.77 -20.60
N ILE A 176 -0.80 2.09 -20.36
CA ILE A 176 -0.38 3.09 -21.36
C ILE A 176 1.12 3.07 -21.55
N LEU A 177 1.92 3.00 -20.47
CA LEU A 177 3.39 3.13 -20.54
C LEU A 177 4.10 1.83 -20.91
N PHE A 178 3.58 0.69 -20.47
CA PHE A 178 4.26 -0.61 -20.57
C PHE A 178 3.43 -1.70 -21.27
N GLY A 179 2.25 -1.36 -21.78
CA GLY A 179 1.31 -2.34 -22.34
C GLY A 179 0.71 -3.26 -21.26
N GLN A 180 -0.22 -4.13 -21.68
CA GLN A 180 -0.92 -5.04 -20.75
C GLN A 180 0.00 -6.11 -20.13
N ASN A 181 1.09 -6.45 -20.77
CA ASN A 181 2.02 -7.50 -20.34
C ASN A 181 3.27 -6.96 -19.62
N GLY A 182 3.33 -5.65 -19.33
CA GLY A 182 4.50 -5.04 -18.70
C GLY A 182 5.75 -5.08 -19.58
N ASP A 183 5.58 -4.97 -20.90
CA ASP A 183 6.69 -5.02 -21.85
C ASP A 183 7.65 -3.85 -21.60
N GLN A 184 8.89 -4.17 -21.18
CA GLN A 184 9.89 -3.19 -20.77
C GLN A 184 10.64 -2.57 -21.97
N SER A 185 10.08 -2.66 -23.18
CA SER A 185 10.67 -2.08 -24.39
C SER A 185 10.85 -0.56 -24.34
N LEU A 186 10.27 0.13 -23.35
CA LEU A 186 10.34 1.58 -23.17
C LEU A 186 11.49 2.01 -22.26
N GLY A 187 12.73 1.85 -22.73
CA GLY A 187 13.84 2.63 -22.20
C GLY A 187 14.84 1.92 -21.28
N VAL A 188 15.75 2.71 -20.74
CA VAL A 188 16.81 2.28 -19.83
C VAL A 188 16.21 1.80 -18.51
N THR A 189 16.57 0.57 -18.11
CA THR A 189 16.21 0.02 -16.80
C THR A 189 17.41 0.07 -15.86
N LEU A 190 17.15 0.39 -14.60
CA LEU A 190 18.13 0.28 -13.52
C LEU A 190 17.64 -0.78 -12.53
N LEU A 191 18.44 -1.82 -12.32
CA LEU A 191 18.09 -2.94 -11.45
C LEU A 191 16.74 -3.61 -11.80
N GLY A 192 16.42 -3.66 -13.11
CA GLY A 192 15.16 -4.23 -13.60
C GLY A 192 13.93 -3.34 -13.45
N VAL A 193 14.09 -2.09 -13.03
CA VAL A 193 13.02 -1.09 -12.92
C VAL A 193 13.22 -0.03 -13.99
N PRO A 194 12.19 0.33 -14.78
CA PRO A 194 12.29 1.44 -15.74
C PRO A 194 12.68 2.74 -15.04
N LEU A 195 13.62 3.49 -15.62
CA LEU A 195 14.13 4.73 -15.01
C LEU A 195 13.01 5.74 -14.72
N ILE A 196 11.99 5.80 -15.57
CA ILE A 196 10.83 6.68 -15.36
C ILE A 196 10.08 6.35 -14.06
N VAL A 197 9.93 5.07 -13.70
CA VAL A 197 9.28 4.63 -12.46
C VAL A 197 10.12 5.12 -11.28
N LEU A 198 11.44 4.86 -11.29
CA LEU A 198 12.34 5.30 -10.22
C LEU A 198 12.35 6.82 -10.02
N VAL A 199 12.31 7.59 -11.11
CA VAL A 199 12.27 9.07 -11.04
C VAL A 199 10.96 9.54 -10.43
N ILE A 200 9.82 8.97 -10.84
CA ILE A 200 8.51 9.32 -10.30
C ILE A 200 8.44 8.97 -8.82
N ASP A 201 8.91 7.79 -8.41
CA ASP A 201 8.93 7.36 -7.01
C ASP A 201 9.81 8.28 -6.15
N LEU A 202 11.00 8.61 -6.64
CA LEU A 202 11.90 9.54 -5.93
C LEU A 202 11.26 10.91 -5.75
N VAL A 203 10.67 11.47 -6.81
CA VAL A 203 9.95 12.74 -6.74
C VAL A 203 8.78 12.65 -5.76
N ALA A 204 7.99 11.57 -5.81
CA ALA A 204 6.88 11.35 -4.90
C ALA A 204 7.34 11.30 -3.43
N VAL A 205 8.44 10.60 -3.13
CA VAL A 205 9.03 10.57 -1.78
C VAL A 205 9.46 11.96 -1.34
N ILE A 206 10.19 12.70 -2.18
CA ILE A 206 10.67 14.07 -1.86
C ILE A 206 9.47 15.00 -1.59
N VAL A 207 8.47 14.97 -2.47
CA VAL A 207 7.24 15.79 -2.34
C VAL A 207 6.50 15.42 -1.05
N PHE A 208 6.36 14.13 -0.76
CA PHE A 208 5.70 13.68 0.46
C PHE A 208 6.47 14.12 1.71
N MET A 209 7.76 13.91 1.77
CA MET A 209 8.57 14.26 2.94
C MET A 209 8.61 15.78 3.17
N ARG A 210 8.70 16.58 2.09
CA ARG A 210 8.81 18.05 2.19
C ARG A 210 7.50 18.74 2.50
N TRP A 211 6.40 18.28 1.89
CA TRP A 211 5.10 18.96 1.97
C TRP A 211 3.98 18.09 2.54
N GLY A 212 3.94 16.81 2.20
CA GLY A 212 2.85 15.92 2.59
C GLY A 212 2.90 15.53 4.06
N PHE A 213 4.05 15.06 4.54
CA PHE A 213 4.20 14.61 5.91
C PHE A 213 3.89 15.71 6.94
N PRO A 214 4.40 16.98 6.78
CA PRO A 214 4.01 18.07 7.67
C PRO A 214 2.52 18.40 7.70
N VAL A 215 1.80 18.17 6.59
CA VAL A 215 0.33 18.37 6.53
C VAL A 215 -0.42 17.36 7.39
N LEU A 216 0.12 16.15 7.54
CA LEU A 216 -0.50 15.07 8.32
C LEU A 216 -0.10 15.07 9.81
N ILE A 217 0.84 15.91 10.23
CA ILE A 217 1.20 16.10 11.64
C ILE A 217 0.33 17.19 12.26
N SER A 218 -0.03 17.04 13.52
CA SER A 218 -0.89 17.98 14.24
C SER A 218 -0.36 19.44 14.19
N PRO A 219 -1.24 20.43 13.98
CA PRO A 219 -0.86 21.86 13.93
C PRO A 219 -0.19 22.37 15.20
N GLU A 220 -0.53 21.82 16.37
CA GLU A 220 0.03 22.25 17.67
C GLU A 220 1.54 22.07 17.77
N GLU A 221 2.14 21.20 16.96
CA GLU A 221 3.58 20.97 16.94
C GLU A 221 4.31 21.61 15.76
N ARG A 222 3.59 22.15 14.75
CA ARG A 222 4.26 22.91 13.66
C ARG A 222 4.95 24.17 14.13
N VAL A 223 4.59 24.66 15.32
CA VAL A 223 5.21 25.86 15.93
C VAL A 223 6.56 25.53 16.60
N ARG A 224 6.87 24.23 16.76
CA ARG A 224 8.10 23.79 17.46
C ARG A 224 9.19 23.22 16.52
N LEU A 225 8.93 23.13 15.22
CA LEU A 225 9.87 22.76 14.17
C LEU A 225 10.20 23.97 13.28
#